data_df55f93961cf4df25f9d3a9f98e02903
#
_entry.id   df55f93961cf4df25f9d3a9f98e02903
#
_cell.length_a   1.000
_cell.length_b   1.000
_cell.length_c   1.000
_cell.angle_alpha   90.00
_cell.angle_beta   90.00
_cell.angle_gamma   90.00
#
_symmetry.space_group_name_H-M   'P 1'
#
loop_
_entity.id
_entity.type
_entity.pdbx_description
1 polymer ?
#
loop_
_entity_poly.entity_id
_entity_poly.type
_entity_poly.pdbx_seq_one_letter_code
_entity_poly.pdbx_strand_id
1 'polypeptide(L)'
;ASQDKYSYIEVPTETDAGAEVKFRNAIQTVTYGFDFVLTDDPTGSSRQVARVLQVLPQSPAAAIGLQRGDFITEVNGNNVSSKNTGLLENGNGTVLMVSTLSADKETGELVWDDEATELTLPAAVHMENNPLFLYKVIEQDGRKTGYLVYNEFKAGINDSDASYLKQMLQIFQWFKQQGVTDFILDLRYNQGGQVTCAQLLASLLAPAGSLGQEFARFEFNDKRQDSNYSLNFLTEYANYNLNLNRLFIISGLYTASASEMMVNCLRPYM
;
A
#
# COMPACT_ATOMS: atom_id res chain seq x y z
N ALA A 1 -18.06 14.11 -17.58
CA ALA A 1 -17.72 14.13 -16.16
C ALA A 1 -17.31 12.72 -15.80
N SER A 2 -16.06 12.51 -15.41
CA SER A 2 -15.62 11.25 -14.81
C SER A 2 -16.41 11.09 -13.52
N GLN A 3 -17.25 10.09 -13.42
CA GLN A 3 -17.95 9.78 -12.19
C GLN A 3 -16.89 9.40 -11.15
N ASP A 4 -16.90 10.11 -10.04
CA ASP A 4 -16.12 9.72 -8.87
C ASP A 4 -16.68 8.38 -8.38
N LYS A 5 -15.89 7.31 -8.53
CA LYS A 5 -16.29 5.95 -8.17
C LYS A 5 -16.44 5.73 -6.65
N TYR A 6 -16.11 6.74 -5.84
CA TYR A 6 -16.17 6.68 -4.38
C TYR A 6 -17.24 7.60 -3.76
N SER A 7 -17.88 8.47 -4.57
CA SER A 7 -18.88 9.44 -4.11
C SER A 7 -20.29 9.09 -4.57
N TYR A 8 -20.79 7.93 -4.21
CA TYR A 8 -22.18 7.57 -4.46
C TYR A 8 -22.82 6.97 -3.20
N ILE A 9 -24.14 7.17 -3.08
CA ILE A 9 -24.95 6.53 -2.06
C ILE A 9 -25.70 5.41 -2.75
N GLU A 10 -25.25 4.19 -2.58
CA GLU A 10 -25.98 2.99 -2.99
C GLU A 10 -26.49 2.20 -1.78
N VAL A 11 -27.65 1.63 -1.92
CA VAL A 11 -28.08 0.56 -1.05
C VAL A 11 -27.32 -0.68 -1.51
N PRO A 12 -26.53 -1.35 -0.65
CA PRO A 12 -25.76 -2.52 -1.05
C PRO A 12 -26.68 -3.58 -1.65
N THR A 13 -26.51 -3.86 -2.93
CA THR A 13 -27.07 -5.05 -3.55
C THR A 13 -26.00 -6.13 -3.53
N GLU A 14 -26.37 -7.35 -3.15
CA GLU A 14 -25.48 -8.50 -2.92
C GLU A 14 -24.65 -8.96 -4.15
N THR A 15 -24.64 -8.21 -5.25
CA THR A 15 -24.07 -8.62 -6.54
C THR A 15 -22.79 -7.92 -6.97
N ASP A 16 -22.31 -6.89 -6.24
CA ASP A 16 -21.03 -6.26 -6.53
C ASP A 16 -19.90 -6.85 -5.65
N ALA A 17 -19.59 -8.12 -5.90
CA ALA A 17 -18.38 -8.74 -5.41
C ALA A 17 -17.17 -8.25 -6.23
N GLY A 18 -16.78 -6.98 -6.05
CA GLY A 18 -15.43 -6.54 -6.38
C GLY A 18 -14.43 -7.41 -5.62
N ALA A 19 -13.26 -7.69 -6.20
CA ALA A 19 -12.21 -8.47 -5.55
C ALA A 19 -11.96 -7.94 -4.14
N GLU A 20 -12.27 -8.73 -3.12
CA GLU A 20 -12.08 -8.36 -1.72
C GLU A 20 -10.59 -8.34 -1.43
N VAL A 21 -10.02 -7.15 -1.27
CA VAL A 21 -8.62 -6.98 -0.89
C VAL A 21 -8.52 -7.13 0.62
N LYS A 22 -7.77 -8.11 1.07
CA LYS A 22 -7.48 -8.35 2.48
C LYS A 22 -6.19 -7.64 2.85
N PHE A 23 -6.31 -6.35 3.23
CA PHE A 23 -5.22 -5.63 3.87
C PHE A 23 -5.34 -5.76 5.38
N ARG A 24 -4.20 -5.99 6.01
CA ARG A 24 -4.14 -5.95 7.47
C ARG A 24 -4.09 -4.52 7.95
N ASN A 25 -4.99 -4.16 8.84
CA ASN A 25 -4.87 -2.90 9.57
C ASN A 25 -3.57 -2.88 10.37
N ALA A 26 -2.97 -1.69 10.52
CA ALA A 26 -1.72 -1.50 11.26
C ALA A 26 -1.89 -1.67 12.80
N ILE A 27 -2.52 -2.75 13.22
CA ILE A 27 -2.68 -3.14 14.62
C ILE A 27 -1.83 -4.40 14.82
N GLN A 28 -1.27 -4.58 16.00
CA GLN A 28 -0.67 -5.86 16.38
C GLN A 28 -1.74 -6.95 16.27
N THR A 29 -1.66 -7.77 15.25
CA THR A 29 -2.59 -8.86 15.00
C THR A 29 -1.84 -10.18 14.97
N VAL A 30 -2.53 -11.25 15.34
CA VAL A 30 -2.03 -12.61 15.10
C VAL A 30 -2.20 -12.89 13.61
N THR A 31 -1.08 -13.08 12.91
CA THR A 31 -1.08 -13.22 11.44
C THR A 31 0.06 -14.09 10.95
N TYR A 32 -0.06 -14.62 9.75
CA TYR A 32 1.05 -15.26 9.02
C TYR A 32 2.03 -14.26 8.40
N GLY A 33 1.65 -13.00 8.29
CA GLY A 33 2.53 -11.93 7.84
C GLY A 33 2.56 -11.69 6.34
N PHE A 34 1.46 -11.90 5.61
CA PHE A 34 1.31 -11.49 4.23
C PHE A 34 -0.08 -10.94 3.94
N ASP A 35 -0.18 -10.11 2.92
CA ASP A 35 -1.43 -9.60 2.38
C ASP A 35 -1.67 -10.18 0.99
N PHE A 36 -2.91 -10.42 0.64
CA PHE A 36 -3.30 -11.00 -0.62
C PHE A 36 -4.59 -10.41 -1.17
N VAL A 37 -4.84 -10.66 -2.43
CA VAL A 37 -6.12 -10.39 -3.09
C VAL A 37 -6.64 -11.67 -3.72
N LEU A 38 -7.92 -11.96 -3.53
CA LEU A 38 -8.59 -13.04 -4.24
C LEU A 38 -8.95 -12.55 -5.64
N THR A 39 -8.52 -13.27 -6.66
CA THR A 39 -8.78 -12.95 -8.07
C THR A 39 -9.23 -14.18 -8.82
N ASP A 40 -9.84 -13.98 -9.98
CA ASP A 40 -10.00 -15.07 -10.95
C ASP A 40 -8.62 -15.53 -11.43
N ASP A 41 -8.53 -16.79 -11.85
CA ASP A 41 -7.30 -17.37 -12.39
C ASP A 41 -6.87 -16.61 -13.65
N PRO A 42 -5.67 -16.00 -13.67
CA PRO A 42 -5.21 -15.20 -14.80
C PRO A 42 -5.03 -16.01 -16.11
N THR A 43 -4.98 -17.34 -16.03
CA THR A 43 -4.89 -18.23 -17.21
C THR A 43 -6.26 -18.56 -17.82
N GLY A 44 -7.34 -17.99 -17.26
CA GLY A 44 -8.70 -18.15 -17.79
C GLY A 44 -9.45 -19.39 -17.31
N SER A 45 -8.91 -20.13 -16.34
CA SER A 45 -9.66 -21.21 -15.69
C SER A 45 -10.76 -20.63 -14.78
N SER A 46 -11.80 -21.43 -14.52
CA SER A 46 -12.96 -20.97 -13.70
C SER A 46 -12.71 -20.98 -12.19
N ARG A 47 -11.48 -21.18 -11.74
CA ARG A 47 -11.12 -21.15 -10.31
C ARG A 47 -10.71 -19.77 -9.86
N GLN A 48 -10.72 -19.56 -8.54
CA GLN A 48 -10.11 -18.38 -7.92
C GLN A 48 -8.72 -18.73 -7.39
N VAL A 49 -7.87 -17.72 -7.27
CA VAL A 49 -6.52 -17.81 -6.71
C VAL A 49 -6.26 -16.61 -5.80
N ALA A 50 -5.41 -16.76 -4.79
CA ALA A 50 -5.00 -15.66 -3.94
C ALA A 50 -3.62 -15.15 -4.37
N ARG A 51 -3.55 -13.95 -4.93
CA ARG A 51 -2.30 -13.31 -5.31
C ARG A 51 -1.69 -12.60 -4.12
N VAL A 52 -0.45 -12.94 -3.79
CA VAL A 52 0.31 -12.31 -2.71
C VAL A 52 0.73 -10.89 -3.11
N LEU A 53 0.34 -9.89 -2.32
CA LEU A 53 0.62 -8.47 -2.55
C LEU A 53 1.88 -8.02 -1.84
N GLN A 54 2.08 -8.48 -0.61
CA GLN A 54 3.28 -8.21 0.18
C GLN A 54 3.48 -9.29 1.25
N VAL A 55 4.72 -9.43 1.70
CA VAL A 55 5.11 -10.32 2.80
C VAL A 55 5.94 -9.51 3.78
N LEU A 56 5.55 -9.53 5.07
CA LEU A 56 6.29 -8.84 6.12
C LEU A 56 7.63 -9.54 6.37
N PRO A 57 8.73 -8.79 6.49
CA PRO A 57 10.00 -9.36 6.93
C PRO A 57 9.86 -10.08 8.27
N GLN A 58 10.60 -11.18 8.44
CA GLN A 58 10.62 -11.99 9.67
C GLN A 58 9.26 -12.62 10.05
N SER A 59 8.32 -12.65 9.12
CA SER A 59 7.03 -13.30 9.33
C SER A 59 7.08 -14.81 9.12
N PRO A 60 6.07 -15.57 9.60
CA PRO A 60 5.88 -16.96 9.24
C PRO A 60 5.86 -17.20 7.73
N ALA A 61 5.23 -16.32 6.96
CA ALA A 61 5.20 -16.39 5.50
C ALA A 61 6.58 -16.14 4.88
N ALA A 62 7.34 -15.17 5.38
CA ALA A 62 8.72 -14.94 4.94
C ALA A 62 9.65 -16.13 5.23
N ALA A 63 9.45 -16.78 6.38
CA ALA A 63 10.28 -17.93 6.80
C ALA A 63 10.15 -19.14 5.87
N ILE A 64 9.00 -19.31 5.20
CA ILE A 64 8.78 -20.39 4.22
C ILE A 64 9.10 -19.96 2.79
N GLY A 65 9.59 -18.73 2.57
CA GLY A 65 9.97 -18.23 1.25
C GLY A 65 8.83 -17.71 0.40
N LEU A 66 7.63 -17.49 0.96
CA LEU A 66 6.53 -16.85 0.23
C LEU A 66 6.94 -15.45 -0.18
N GLN A 67 6.64 -15.05 -1.41
CA GLN A 67 7.05 -13.79 -2.00
C GLN A 67 5.88 -13.00 -2.59
N ARG A 68 6.09 -11.72 -2.75
CA ARG A 68 5.17 -10.88 -3.51
C ARG A 68 5.09 -11.33 -4.96
N GLY A 69 3.88 -11.49 -5.46
CA GLY A 69 3.61 -11.94 -6.82
C GLY A 69 3.30 -13.42 -6.92
N ASP A 70 3.60 -14.21 -5.88
CA ASP A 70 3.19 -15.61 -5.82
C ASP A 70 1.66 -15.72 -5.83
N PHE A 71 1.19 -16.84 -6.35
CA PHE A 71 -0.23 -17.18 -6.37
C PHE A 71 -0.46 -18.43 -5.53
N ILE A 72 -1.31 -18.32 -4.53
CA ILE A 72 -1.77 -19.45 -3.75
C ILE A 72 -2.98 -20.02 -4.48
N THR A 73 -2.84 -21.23 -4.97
CA THR A 73 -3.88 -21.93 -5.75
C THR A 73 -4.73 -22.83 -4.89
N GLU A 74 -4.13 -23.42 -3.82
CA GLU A 74 -4.83 -24.28 -2.88
C GLU A 74 -4.43 -23.97 -1.43
N VAL A 75 -5.35 -24.23 -0.51
CA VAL A 75 -5.14 -24.20 0.93
C VAL A 75 -5.66 -25.50 1.54
N ASN A 76 -4.78 -26.24 2.23
CA ASN A 76 -5.08 -27.57 2.81
C ASN A 76 -5.71 -28.53 1.79
N GLY A 77 -5.16 -28.57 0.55
CA GLY A 77 -5.61 -29.43 -0.53
C GLY A 77 -6.95 -29.04 -1.18
N ASN A 78 -7.46 -27.84 -0.91
CA ASN A 78 -8.67 -27.33 -1.54
C ASN A 78 -8.36 -26.05 -2.32
N ASN A 79 -8.97 -25.89 -3.49
CA ASN A 79 -8.87 -24.66 -4.26
C ASN A 79 -9.22 -23.44 -3.41
N VAL A 80 -8.46 -22.36 -3.56
CA VAL A 80 -8.74 -21.09 -2.89
C VAL A 80 -10.07 -20.52 -3.38
N SER A 81 -10.85 -19.98 -2.47
CA SER A 81 -12.14 -19.35 -2.73
C SER A 81 -12.49 -18.40 -1.58
N SER A 82 -13.49 -17.55 -1.77
CA SER A 82 -14.00 -16.66 -0.71
C SER A 82 -14.42 -17.40 0.58
N LYS A 83 -14.67 -18.71 0.51
CA LYS A 83 -15.11 -19.52 1.66
C LYS A 83 -13.95 -19.95 2.57
N ASN A 84 -12.72 -19.98 2.08
CA ASN A 84 -11.56 -20.49 2.82
C ASN A 84 -10.40 -19.50 2.95
N THR A 85 -10.56 -18.24 2.48
CA THR A 85 -9.53 -17.18 2.62
C THR A 85 -9.16 -16.88 4.07
N GLY A 86 -10.07 -17.09 5.04
CA GLY A 86 -9.75 -16.95 6.46
C GLY A 86 -8.60 -17.85 6.94
N LEU A 87 -8.37 -18.98 6.27
CA LEU A 87 -7.23 -19.88 6.54
C LEU A 87 -5.88 -19.29 6.10
N LEU A 88 -5.88 -18.21 5.31
CA LEU A 88 -4.70 -17.49 4.85
C LEU A 88 -4.34 -16.30 5.76
N GLU A 89 -5.21 -15.91 6.68
CA GLU A 89 -5.02 -14.73 7.53
C GLU A 89 -4.29 -15.06 8.83
N ASN A 90 -4.71 -16.14 9.50
CA ASN A 90 -4.15 -16.60 10.77
C ASN A 90 -4.48 -18.06 11.03
N GLY A 91 -3.92 -18.63 12.10
CA GLY A 91 -4.19 -20.00 12.54
C GLY A 91 -2.97 -20.69 13.15
N ASN A 92 -3.11 -22.00 13.37
CA ASN A 92 -2.05 -22.82 13.95
C ASN A 92 -1.15 -23.51 12.90
N GLY A 93 -1.20 -22.98 11.68
CA GLY A 93 -0.49 -23.52 10.53
C GLY A 93 -1.44 -23.94 9.41
N THR A 94 -0.97 -23.89 8.17
CA THR A 94 -1.74 -24.32 7.01
C THR A 94 -0.80 -24.72 5.87
N VAL A 95 -1.26 -25.60 5.00
CA VAL A 95 -0.52 -26.02 3.82
C VAL A 95 -1.00 -25.23 2.61
N LEU A 96 -0.08 -24.64 1.87
CA LEU A 96 -0.34 -23.85 0.68
C LEU A 96 0.22 -24.56 -0.54
N MET A 97 -0.52 -24.57 -1.64
CA MET A 97 0.03 -24.83 -2.95
C MET A 97 0.28 -23.50 -3.63
N VAL A 98 1.54 -23.21 -3.95
CA VAL A 98 1.99 -21.92 -4.48
C VAL A 98 2.56 -22.12 -5.88
N SER A 99 2.16 -21.25 -6.80
CA SER A 99 2.66 -21.23 -8.18
C SER A 99 3.01 -19.80 -8.59
N THR A 100 3.88 -19.69 -9.59
CA THR A 100 4.19 -18.44 -10.27
C THR A 100 3.64 -18.45 -11.69
N LEU A 101 3.55 -17.28 -12.30
CA LEU A 101 3.09 -17.11 -13.68
C LEU A 101 4.22 -16.57 -14.54
N SER A 102 4.35 -17.13 -15.72
CA SER A 102 5.18 -16.59 -16.78
C SER A 102 4.34 -16.31 -18.03
N ALA A 103 4.87 -15.46 -18.91
CA ALA A 103 4.29 -15.29 -20.24
C ALA A 103 4.89 -16.35 -21.16
N ASP A 104 4.04 -17.13 -21.84
CA ASP A 104 4.47 -18.00 -22.92
C ASP A 104 5.22 -17.18 -23.98
N LYS A 105 6.38 -17.66 -24.38
CA LYS A 105 7.30 -16.91 -25.26
C LYS A 105 6.81 -16.78 -26.70
N GLU A 106 5.92 -17.65 -27.13
CA GLU A 106 5.41 -17.70 -28.51
C GLU A 106 4.07 -16.96 -28.63
N THR A 107 3.17 -17.17 -27.66
CA THR A 107 1.82 -16.61 -27.68
C THR A 107 1.68 -15.33 -26.86
N GLY A 108 2.54 -15.11 -25.86
CA GLY A 108 2.43 -14.03 -24.89
C GLY A 108 1.33 -14.24 -23.83
N GLU A 109 0.64 -15.39 -23.88
CA GLU A 109 -0.39 -15.73 -22.91
C GLU A 109 0.21 -16.07 -21.54
N LEU A 110 -0.51 -15.79 -20.47
CA LEU A 110 -0.09 -16.15 -19.13
C LEU A 110 -0.31 -17.66 -18.89
N VAL A 111 0.74 -18.31 -18.46
CA VAL A 111 0.74 -19.74 -18.12
C VAL A 111 1.29 -19.96 -16.72
N TRP A 112 0.78 -20.97 -16.02
CA TRP A 112 1.38 -21.42 -14.76
C TRP A 112 2.74 -22.02 -15.02
N ASP A 113 3.72 -21.68 -14.19
CA ASP A 113 5.00 -22.39 -14.21
C ASP A 113 4.81 -23.87 -13.83
N ASP A 114 5.62 -24.74 -14.44
CA ASP A 114 5.38 -26.20 -14.47
C ASP A 114 5.34 -26.90 -13.10
N GLU A 115 5.91 -26.29 -12.04
CA GLU A 115 5.97 -26.89 -10.71
C GLU A 115 5.31 -26.00 -9.66
N ALA A 116 4.13 -26.38 -9.21
CA ALA A 116 3.53 -25.81 -7.99
C ALA A 116 4.33 -26.30 -6.77
N THR A 117 4.66 -25.39 -5.86
CA THR A 117 5.42 -25.69 -4.65
C THR A 117 4.48 -25.81 -3.45
N GLU A 118 4.57 -26.91 -2.73
CA GLU A 118 3.90 -27.06 -1.45
C GLU A 118 4.70 -26.35 -0.35
N LEU A 119 4.07 -25.39 0.33
CA LEU A 119 4.64 -24.63 1.45
C LEU A 119 3.79 -24.85 2.70
N THR A 120 4.42 -25.15 3.83
CA THR A 120 3.73 -25.28 5.12
C THR A 120 3.95 -24.02 5.95
N LEU A 121 2.91 -23.21 6.15
CA LEU A 121 2.93 -22.10 7.08
C LEU A 121 2.99 -22.62 8.52
N PRO A 122 3.92 -22.15 9.36
CA PRO A 122 3.85 -22.38 10.80
C PRO A 122 2.71 -21.60 11.44
N ALA A 123 2.53 -21.72 12.74
CA ALA A 123 1.52 -20.95 13.47
C ALA A 123 1.70 -19.45 13.25
N ALA A 124 0.59 -18.73 13.11
CA ALA A 124 0.56 -17.28 13.05
C ALA A 124 1.07 -16.66 14.37
N VAL A 125 1.72 -15.51 14.27
CA VAL A 125 2.33 -14.81 15.41
C VAL A 125 1.81 -13.38 15.51
N HIS A 126 1.96 -12.77 16.68
CA HIS A 126 1.70 -11.35 16.86
C HIS A 126 2.72 -10.54 16.06
N MET A 127 2.24 -9.75 15.11
CA MET A 127 3.07 -8.87 14.29
C MET A 127 2.46 -7.48 14.20
N GLU A 128 3.32 -6.48 14.13
CA GLU A 128 2.93 -5.12 13.78
C GLU A 128 3.04 -4.94 12.26
N ASN A 129 1.95 -4.48 11.64
CA ASN A 129 1.99 -4.06 10.25
C ASN A 129 2.34 -2.56 10.20
N ASN A 130 3.63 -2.25 10.20
CA ASN A 130 4.11 -0.88 10.12
C ASN A 130 3.83 -0.32 8.71
N PRO A 131 3.10 0.81 8.59
CA PRO A 131 2.77 1.37 7.28
C PRO A 131 3.98 1.90 6.51
N LEU A 132 5.07 2.26 7.19
CA LEU A 132 6.36 2.62 6.58
C LEU A 132 7.14 1.34 6.22
N PHE A 133 6.59 0.58 5.28
CA PHE A 133 6.93 -0.82 5.04
C PHE A 133 8.37 -1.05 4.59
N LEU A 134 8.87 -0.24 3.66
CA LEU A 134 10.22 -0.34 3.12
C LEU A 134 10.71 1.05 2.70
N TYR A 135 11.93 1.37 3.08
CA TYR A 135 12.60 2.56 2.60
C TYR A 135 14.06 2.27 2.27
N LYS A 136 14.57 2.88 1.22
CA LYS A 136 15.96 2.75 0.79
C LYS A 136 16.41 3.92 -0.08
N VAL A 137 17.70 4.07 -0.25
CA VAL A 137 18.30 4.94 -1.28
C VAL A 137 18.75 4.08 -2.44
N ILE A 138 18.39 4.49 -3.64
CA ILE A 138 18.86 3.91 -4.91
C ILE A 138 19.86 4.90 -5.48
N GLU A 139 21.09 4.45 -5.69
CA GLU A 139 22.13 5.25 -6.32
C GLU A 139 22.40 4.75 -7.73
N GLN A 140 22.24 5.63 -8.72
CA GLN A 140 22.47 5.32 -10.11
C GLN A 140 22.99 6.60 -10.83
N ASP A 141 24.08 6.47 -11.57
CA ASP A 141 24.70 7.57 -12.35
C ASP A 141 24.95 8.84 -11.51
N GLY A 142 25.38 8.66 -10.27
CA GLY A 142 25.66 9.74 -9.30
C GLY A 142 24.41 10.43 -8.74
N ARG A 143 23.22 9.93 -9.05
CA ARG A 143 21.96 10.42 -8.47
C ARG A 143 21.52 9.54 -7.33
N LYS A 144 20.99 10.17 -6.28
CA LYS A 144 20.44 9.49 -5.12
C LYS A 144 18.93 9.66 -5.08
N THR A 145 18.22 8.57 -5.33
CA THR A 145 16.76 8.51 -5.31
C THR A 145 16.28 7.82 -4.05
N GLY A 146 15.50 8.52 -3.24
CA GLY A 146 14.77 7.90 -2.12
C GLY A 146 13.64 7.01 -2.64
N TYR A 147 13.42 5.88 -2.02
CA TYR A 147 12.30 4.99 -2.29
C TYR A 147 11.60 4.65 -0.99
N LEU A 148 10.29 4.89 -0.93
CA LEU A 148 9.45 4.57 0.22
C LEU A 148 8.22 3.82 -0.25
N VAL A 149 7.96 2.65 0.31
CA VAL A 149 6.68 1.95 0.24
C VAL A 149 5.88 2.34 1.48
N TYR A 150 4.74 3.00 1.27
CA TYR A 150 3.88 3.48 2.34
C TYR A 150 2.48 2.91 2.16
N ASN A 151 2.04 2.04 3.07
CA ASN A 151 0.87 1.19 2.88
C ASN A 151 -0.43 1.74 3.48
N GLU A 152 -0.34 2.66 4.45
CA GLU A 152 -1.52 3.27 5.08
C GLU A 152 -1.17 4.65 5.65
N PHE A 153 -2.04 5.64 5.47
CA PHE A 153 -1.89 6.95 6.11
C PHE A 153 -2.39 6.88 7.55
N LYS A 154 -1.48 6.52 8.46
CA LYS A 154 -1.78 6.32 9.86
C LYS A 154 -0.71 6.92 10.77
N ALA A 155 -1.15 7.61 11.84
CA ALA A 155 -0.25 8.34 12.74
C ALA A 155 0.50 7.40 13.70
N GLY A 156 -0.14 6.32 14.13
CA GLY A 156 0.40 5.38 15.11
C GLY A 156 -0.47 4.14 15.26
N ILE A 157 -0.19 3.34 16.26
CA ILE A 157 -0.87 2.06 16.50
C ILE A 157 -2.35 2.26 16.84
N ASN A 158 -2.70 3.39 17.47
CA ASN A 158 -4.06 3.79 17.82
C ASN A 158 -4.24 5.31 17.69
N ASP A 159 -5.45 5.81 17.92
CA ASP A 159 -5.82 7.20 17.68
C ASP A 159 -5.07 8.23 18.55
N SER A 160 -4.48 7.81 19.67
CA SER A 160 -3.69 8.68 20.56
C SER A 160 -2.19 8.53 20.36
N ASP A 161 -1.76 7.62 19.47
CA ASP A 161 -0.36 7.35 19.18
C ASP A 161 0.11 8.07 17.91
N ALA A 162 1.32 8.59 17.93
CA ALA A 162 1.98 9.25 16.81
C ALA A 162 3.35 8.63 16.48
N SER A 163 3.53 7.36 16.81
CA SER A 163 4.81 6.66 16.62
C SER A 163 5.24 6.59 15.17
N TYR A 164 4.29 6.34 14.25
CA TYR A 164 4.61 6.27 12.82
C TYR A 164 4.93 7.64 12.21
N LEU A 165 4.30 8.73 12.68
CA LEU A 165 4.70 10.07 12.26
C LEU A 165 6.12 10.41 12.72
N LYS A 166 6.48 10.06 13.95
CA LYS A 166 7.85 10.24 14.46
C LYS A 166 8.85 9.43 13.65
N GLN A 167 8.51 8.17 13.33
CA GLN A 167 9.34 7.32 12.49
C GLN A 167 9.48 7.89 11.08
N MET A 168 8.41 8.41 10.49
CA MET A 168 8.44 9.08 9.19
C MET A 168 9.45 10.25 9.21
N LEU A 169 9.40 11.11 10.21
CA LEU A 169 10.36 12.22 10.35
C LEU A 169 11.81 11.72 10.46
N GLN A 170 12.06 10.64 11.19
CA GLN A 170 13.41 10.04 11.29
C GLN A 170 13.88 9.49 9.94
N ILE A 171 13.01 8.82 9.18
CA ILE A 171 13.29 8.31 7.84
C ILE A 171 13.61 9.47 6.89
N PHE A 172 12.84 10.56 6.92
CA PHE A 172 13.08 11.72 6.06
C PHE A 172 14.35 12.49 6.46
N GLN A 173 14.68 12.56 7.75
CA GLN A 173 15.96 13.09 8.20
C GLN A 173 17.12 12.24 7.66
N TRP A 174 16.99 10.92 7.69
CA TRP A 174 17.96 10.00 7.12
C TRP A 174 18.10 10.20 5.60
N PHE A 175 17.00 10.26 4.83
CA PHE A 175 17.06 10.56 3.40
C PHE A 175 17.79 11.88 3.10
N LYS A 176 17.52 12.91 3.90
CA LYS A 176 18.19 14.21 3.77
C LYS A 176 19.71 14.10 4.03
N GLN A 177 20.12 13.33 5.04
CA GLN A 177 21.53 13.07 5.35
C GLN A 177 22.23 12.27 4.22
N GLN A 178 21.47 11.39 3.54
CA GLN A 178 21.98 10.66 2.37
C GLN A 178 22.12 11.56 1.13
N GLY A 179 21.57 12.77 1.13
CA GLY A 179 21.60 13.67 -0.02
C GLY A 179 20.63 13.26 -1.15
N VAL A 180 19.47 12.74 -0.79
CA VAL A 180 18.41 12.40 -1.74
C VAL A 180 17.89 13.67 -2.41
N THR A 181 17.81 13.64 -3.76
CA THR A 181 17.32 14.75 -4.59
C THR A 181 16.11 14.39 -5.43
N ASP A 182 15.90 13.12 -5.66
CA ASP A 182 14.76 12.55 -6.37
C ASP A 182 14.06 11.52 -5.46
N PHE A 183 12.76 11.29 -5.67
CA PHE A 183 12.01 10.39 -4.80
C PHE A 183 11.01 9.54 -5.56
N ILE A 184 10.86 8.29 -5.13
CA ILE A 184 9.82 7.38 -5.57
C ILE A 184 8.96 7.03 -4.34
N LEU A 185 7.70 7.42 -4.37
CA LEU A 185 6.69 7.07 -3.38
C LEU A 185 5.80 5.97 -3.94
N ASP A 186 5.83 4.80 -3.31
CA ASP A 186 5.04 3.65 -3.75
C ASP A 186 3.77 3.53 -2.90
N LEU A 187 2.64 3.85 -3.52
CA LEU A 187 1.30 3.83 -2.94
C LEU A 187 0.41 2.76 -3.59
N ARG A 188 0.99 1.77 -4.29
CA ARG A 188 0.20 0.78 -5.07
C ARG A 188 -0.85 0.05 -4.26
N TYR A 189 -0.60 -0.19 -2.97
CA TYR A 189 -1.51 -0.89 -2.08
C TYR A 189 -2.09 -0.01 -0.98
N ASN A 190 -1.85 1.30 -1.04
CA ASN A 190 -2.31 2.26 -0.04
C ASN A 190 -3.71 2.76 -0.37
N GLN A 191 -4.69 2.34 0.41
CA GLN A 191 -6.10 2.77 0.28
C GLN A 191 -6.40 4.13 0.92
N GLY A 192 -5.38 4.84 1.42
CA GLY A 192 -5.56 6.13 2.06
C GLY A 192 -5.40 6.09 3.57
N GLY A 193 -6.23 6.83 4.28
CA GLY A 193 -6.23 6.98 5.73
C GLY A 193 -6.31 8.44 6.17
N GLN A 194 -5.57 8.80 7.20
CA GLN A 194 -5.64 10.12 7.83
C GLN A 194 -5.07 11.23 6.94
N VAL A 195 -5.87 12.26 6.68
CA VAL A 195 -5.49 13.43 5.87
C VAL A 195 -4.29 14.17 6.46
N THR A 196 -4.17 14.25 7.79
CA THR A 196 -3.03 14.88 8.46
C THR A 196 -1.71 14.17 8.18
N CYS A 197 -1.73 12.84 8.01
CA CYS A 197 -0.55 12.08 7.60
C CYS A 197 -0.17 12.38 6.15
N ALA A 198 -1.15 12.53 5.25
CA ALA A 198 -0.91 12.94 3.87
C ALA A 198 -0.37 14.37 3.80
N GLN A 199 -0.91 15.30 4.58
CA GLN A 199 -0.41 16.68 4.69
C GLN A 199 1.05 16.72 5.16
N LEU A 200 1.41 15.93 6.19
CA LEU A 200 2.80 15.83 6.64
C LEU A 200 3.70 15.28 5.53
N LEU A 201 3.36 14.13 4.96
CA LEU A 201 4.18 13.50 3.91
C LEU A 201 4.34 14.42 2.69
N ALA A 202 3.26 15.10 2.27
CA ALA A 202 3.31 16.08 1.20
C ALA A 202 4.27 17.23 1.52
N SER A 203 4.23 17.73 2.77
CA SER A 203 5.12 18.81 3.22
C SER A 203 6.60 18.40 3.25
N LEU A 204 6.88 17.11 3.45
CA LEU A 204 8.24 16.58 3.43
C LEU A 204 8.78 16.40 2.00
N LEU A 205 7.90 16.18 1.02
CA LEU A 205 8.22 15.88 -0.39
C LEU A 205 8.15 17.10 -1.31
N ALA A 206 7.28 18.07 -1.01
CA ALA A 206 7.08 19.26 -1.84
C ALA A 206 8.34 20.11 -1.96
N PRO A 207 8.50 20.93 -3.03
CA PRO A 207 9.55 21.93 -3.08
C PRO A 207 9.49 22.87 -1.86
N ALA A 208 10.62 23.23 -1.31
CA ALA A 208 10.69 24.07 -0.10
C ALA A 208 9.93 25.39 -0.24
N GLY A 209 9.89 25.98 -1.44
CA GLY A 209 9.13 27.20 -1.73
C GLY A 209 7.60 27.04 -1.65
N SER A 210 7.08 25.82 -1.58
CA SER A 210 5.65 25.54 -1.45
C SER A 210 5.19 25.49 0.01
N LEU A 211 6.11 25.42 0.98
CA LEU A 211 5.74 25.38 2.40
C LEU A 211 4.94 26.61 2.80
N GLY A 212 3.84 26.40 3.49
CA GLY A 212 2.88 27.44 3.87
C GLY A 212 1.82 27.78 2.81
N GLN A 213 1.99 27.32 1.54
CA GLN A 213 0.96 27.45 0.50
C GLN A 213 -0.15 26.42 0.69
N GLU A 214 -1.29 26.59 0.03
CA GLU A 214 -2.44 25.68 0.10
C GLU A 214 -2.04 24.30 -0.45
N PHE A 215 -2.20 23.27 0.38
CA PHE A 215 -2.01 21.85 -0.01
C PHE A 215 -3.31 21.26 -0.56
N ALA A 216 -4.41 21.47 0.16
CA ALA A 216 -5.71 20.94 -0.20
C ALA A 216 -6.82 21.88 0.28
N ARG A 217 -7.91 21.95 -0.48
CA ARG A 217 -9.12 22.66 -0.12
C ARG A 217 -10.29 21.69 -0.02
N PHE A 218 -11.04 21.80 1.07
CA PHE A 218 -12.26 21.03 1.31
C PHE A 218 -13.45 21.94 1.08
N GLU A 219 -14.22 21.65 0.04
CA GLU A 219 -15.43 22.37 -0.31
C GLU A 219 -16.64 21.50 -0.08
N PHE A 220 -17.55 21.97 0.75
CA PHE A 220 -18.81 21.31 1.03
C PHE A 220 -19.90 21.84 0.08
N ASN A 221 -21.01 21.13 0.00
CA ASN A 221 -22.14 21.52 -0.84
C ASN A 221 -22.73 22.88 -0.35
N ASP A 222 -23.67 23.41 -1.13
CA ASP A 222 -24.33 24.71 -0.92
C ASP A 222 -24.98 24.89 0.46
N LYS A 223 -25.32 23.81 1.16
CA LYS A 223 -25.92 23.81 2.50
C LYS A 223 -24.89 23.88 3.63
N ARG A 224 -23.62 23.69 3.32
CA ARG A 224 -22.53 23.61 4.32
C ARG A 224 -21.27 24.39 3.88
N GLN A 225 -21.40 25.43 3.11
CA GLN A 225 -20.27 26.25 2.63
C GLN A 225 -19.49 26.92 3.77
N ASP A 226 -20.14 27.17 4.89
CA ASP A 226 -19.54 27.67 6.14
C ASP A 226 -18.54 26.68 6.77
N SER A 227 -18.59 25.42 6.35
CA SER A 227 -17.66 24.38 6.77
C SER A 227 -16.44 24.23 5.85
N ASN A 228 -16.33 25.03 4.77
CA ASN A 228 -15.18 25.00 3.87
C ASN A 228 -13.89 25.36 4.62
N TYR A 229 -12.82 24.64 4.34
CA TYR A 229 -11.51 24.93 4.91
C TYR A 229 -10.37 24.50 3.97
N SER A 230 -9.20 25.08 4.18
CA SER A 230 -7.99 24.72 3.48
C SER A 230 -6.95 24.17 4.45
N LEU A 231 -6.14 23.27 3.95
CA LEU A 231 -4.92 22.78 4.59
C LEU A 231 -3.72 23.32 3.82
N ASN A 232 -2.73 23.85 4.53
CA ASN A 232 -1.49 24.32 3.93
C ASN A 232 -0.37 23.28 4.12
N PHE A 233 0.66 23.31 3.28
CA PHE A 233 1.89 22.60 3.57
C PHE A 233 2.49 23.09 4.89
N LEU A 234 2.90 22.16 5.73
CA LEU A 234 3.37 22.42 7.09
C LEU A 234 4.78 23.04 7.08
N THR A 235 4.92 24.22 7.69
CA THR A 235 6.20 24.94 7.77
C THR A 235 7.07 24.48 8.94
N GLU A 236 6.48 23.96 9.99
CA GLU A 236 7.17 23.48 11.20
C GLU A 236 8.09 22.28 10.93
N TYR A 237 7.86 21.56 9.83
CA TYR A 237 8.68 20.41 9.41
C TYR A 237 9.69 20.74 8.30
N ALA A 238 9.95 22.02 8.01
CA ALA A 238 10.89 22.47 6.99
C ALA A 238 12.29 21.85 7.13
N ASN A 239 12.73 21.56 8.36
CA ASN A 239 14.02 20.90 8.62
C ASN A 239 14.10 19.47 8.08
N TYR A 240 12.96 18.80 7.90
CA TYR A 240 12.86 17.43 7.37
C TYR A 240 12.51 17.40 5.89
N ASN A 241 12.11 18.53 5.31
CA ASN A 241 11.75 18.65 3.89
C ASN A 241 12.96 18.34 3.01
N LEU A 242 12.76 17.51 1.98
CA LEU A 242 13.82 17.06 1.07
C LEU A 242 14.10 18.08 -0.04
N ASN A 243 13.19 19.02 -0.30
CA ASN A 243 13.28 19.99 -1.39
C ASN A 243 13.63 19.30 -2.72
N LEU A 244 12.78 18.38 -3.14
CA LEU A 244 13.04 17.46 -4.25
C LEU A 244 13.11 18.17 -5.61
N ASN A 245 13.95 17.66 -6.50
CA ASN A 245 13.92 18.01 -7.92
C ASN A 245 12.80 17.28 -8.67
N ARG A 246 12.56 16.01 -8.29
CA ARG A 246 11.55 15.15 -8.94
C ARG A 246 10.92 14.20 -7.93
N LEU A 247 9.62 14.00 -8.11
CA LEU A 247 8.83 13.01 -7.39
C LEU A 247 8.13 12.10 -8.38
N PHE A 248 8.25 10.79 -8.19
CA PHE A 248 7.49 9.77 -8.88
C PHE A 248 6.56 9.09 -7.89
N ILE A 249 5.26 9.02 -8.19
CA ILE A 249 4.30 8.30 -7.38
C ILE A 249 3.84 7.07 -8.16
N ILE A 250 4.10 5.88 -7.58
CA ILE A 250 3.61 4.63 -8.14
C ILE A 250 2.25 4.34 -7.54
N SER A 251 1.22 4.33 -8.37
CA SER A 251 -0.16 4.03 -7.99
C SER A 251 -0.67 2.76 -8.66
N GLY A 252 -1.80 2.24 -8.21
CA GLY A 252 -2.46 1.05 -8.75
C GLY A 252 -3.95 1.06 -8.48
N LEU A 253 -4.63 -0.05 -8.76
CA LEU A 253 -6.07 -0.19 -8.57
C LEU A 253 -6.53 0.02 -7.12
N TYR A 254 -5.62 -0.17 -6.16
CA TYR A 254 -5.93 -0.05 -4.73
C TYR A 254 -5.54 1.31 -4.14
N THR A 255 -4.92 2.18 -4.94
CA THR A 255 -4.59 3.54 -4.51
C THR A 255 -5.87 4.37 -4.42
N ALA A 256 -6.19 4.90 -3.23
CA ALA A 256 -7.45 5.60 -2.99
C ALA A 256 -7.32 6.72 -1.94
N SER A 257 -8.32 7.61 -1.86
CA SER A 257 -8.51 8.59 -0.78
C SER A 257 -7.26 9.47 -0.55
N ALA A 258 -6.65 9.44 0.66
CA ALA A 258 -5.45 10.23 0.98
C ALA A 258 -4.27 9.96 0.02
N SER A 259 -4.18 8.78 -0.58
CA SER A 259 -3.18 8.49 -1.62
C SER A 259 -3.45 9.25 -2.92
N GLU A 260 -4.72 9.37 -3.33
CA GLU A 260 -5.10 10.18 -4.50
C GLU A 260 -4.89 11.67 -4.22
N MET A 261 -5.12 12.11 -2.97
CA MET A 261 -4.80 13.47 -2.52
C MET A 261 -3.31 13.77 -2.72
N MET A 262 -2.40 12.84 -2.38
CA MET A 262 -0.96 13.01 -2.64
C MET A 262 -0.68 13.29 -4.12
N VAL A 263 -1.28 12.51 -5.04
CA VAL A 263 -1.10 12.67 -6.48
C VAL A 263 -1.64 14.02 -6.96
N ASN A 264 -2.87 14.34 -6.58
CA ASN A 264 -3.58 15.50 -7.11
C ASN A 264 -3.08 16.83 -6.51
N CYS A 265 -2.79 16.85 -5.22
CA CYS A 265 -2.43 18.09 -4.51
C CYS A 265 -0.94 18.45 -4.65
N LEU A 266 -0.05 17.48 -4.95
CA LEU A 266 1.35 17.78 -5.25
C LEU A 266 1.59 18.21 -6.71
N ARG A 267 0.76 17.74 -7.65
CA ARG A 267 0.91 18.01 -9.08
C ARG A 267 1.07 19.50 -9.47
N PRO A 268 0.39 20.47 -8.83
CA PRO A 268 0.57 21.89 -9.15
C PRO A 268 1.94 22.46 -8.77
N TYR A 269 2.69 21.77 -7.91
CA TYR A 269 3.93 22.26 -7.30
C TYR A 269 5.19 21.57 -7.83
N MET A 270 5.04 20.47 -8.60
CA MET A 270 6.16 19.61 -9.04
C MET A 270 6.14 19.33 -10.54
#